data_28f544a98bbe4f42d9a0f4d34005033c
#
_entry.id   28f544a98bbe4f42d9a0f4d34005033c
#
_cell.length_a   1.000
_cell.length_b   1.000
_cell.length_c   1.000
_cell.angle_alpha   90.00
_cell.angle_beta   90.00
_cell.angle_gamma   90.00
#
_symmetry.space_group_name_H-M   'P 1'
#
loop_
_entity.id
_entity.type
_entity.pdbx_description
1 polymer ?
#
loop_
_entity_poly.entity_id
_entity_poly.type
_entity_poly.pdbx_seq_one_letter_code
_entity_poly.pdbx_strand_id
1 'polypeptide(L)'
;MSVSDWLMQFPIAHRGLHDISLGVIENTISAAQRAIDHGFAIECDVQSSADGIVMVFHDDTLDRLTGRSGKINQLNCAQLELTELLNSKDTIPTFVTFLEKVNGRVPIICEIKSEFDGNLELAEKTAQAVRNYRGPLAIKSFDPLVVAAISKLIPERPCGFIGESTYDDPEWDFLSPSQKKSMACLTHLDQTRPDFLSWYINDLDQGPPQLARKLLGLPLMTWTIRTNENLQKAREYADQIVFEGFIPESPHQSE
;
A
#
# COMPACT_ATOMS: atom_id res chain seq x y z
N MET A 1 22.25 4.09 -4.70
CA MET A 1 21.47 3.63 -3.54
C MET A 1 20.93 2.25 -3.88
N SER A 2 21.09 1.27 -2.99
CA SER A 2 20.39 0.00 -3.17
C SER A 2 18.88 0.24 -3.10
N VAL A 3 18.08 -0.68 -3.64
CA VAL A 3 16.61 -0.62 -3.56
C VAL A 3 16.13 -0.49 -2.12
N SER A 4 16.83 -1.11 -1.17
CA SER A 4 16.53 -1.05 0.25
C SER A 4 16.75 0.33 0.89
N ASP A 5 17.69 1.14 0.38
CA ASP A 5 18.08 2.38 1.07
C ASP A 5 16.94 3.41 1.07
N TRP A 6 16.33 3.70 -0.09
CA TRP A 6 15.26 4.69 -0.16
C TRP A 6 13.94 4.20 0.46
N LEU A 7 13.69 2.88 0.40
CA LEU A 7 12.45 2.28 0.91
C LEU A 7 12.35 2.39 2.45
N MET A 8 13.51 2.40 3.14
CA MET A 8 13.58 2.46 4.61
C MET A 8 13.93 3.87 5.14
N GLN A 9 14.10 4.86 4.26
CA GLN A 9 14.63 6.16 4.64
C GLN A 9 13.57 7.10 5.23
N PHE A 10 12.34 7.10 4.70
CA PHE A 10 11.29 8.05 5.07
C PHE A 10 10.08 7.35 5.66
N PRO A 11 9.53 7.79 6.80
CA PRO A 11 8.23 7.27 7.27
C PRO A 11 7.18 7.35 6.17
N ILE A 12 6.32 6.33 6.11
CA ILE A 12 5.35 6.16 5.02
C ILE A 12 3.98 6.59 5.52
N ALA A 13 3.40 7.63 4.93
CA ALA A 13 2.05 8.09 5.25
C ALA A 13 1.03 7.14 4.59
N HIS A 14 0.26 6.41 5.42
CA HIS A 14 -0.77 5.46 5.00
C HIS A 14 -1.87 6.18 4.21
N ARG A 15 -2.06 5.80 2.95
CA ARG A 15 -3.00 6.44 2.00
C ARG A 15 -2.78 7.95 1.83
N GLY A 16 -1.50 8.39 1.93
CA GLY A 16 -1.12 9.79 2.01
C GLY A 16 -1.26 10.39 3.41
N LEU A 17 -0.84 11.64 3.60
CA LEU A 17 -0.97 12.32 4.90
C LEU A 17 -2.36 12.95 5.03
N HIS A 18 -3.38 12.09 5.10
CA HIS A 18 -4.78 12.49 5.20
C HIS A 18 -5.16 12.97 6.61
N ASP A 19 -6.20 13.79 6.67
CA ASP A 19 -6.80 14.30 7.89
C ASP A 19 -8.22 14.81 7.58
N ILE A 20 -9.23 14.03 7.91
CA ILE A 20 -10.61 14.34 7.59
C ILE A 20 -11.10 15.64 8.23
N SER A 21 -10.50 16.03 9.38
CA SER A 21 -10.86 17.30 10.06
C SER A 21 -10.42 18.53 9.27
N LEU A 22 -9.43 18.37 8.39
CA LEU A 22 -8.94 19.39 7.47
C LEU A 22 -9.54 19.26 6.06
N GLY A 23 -10.47 18.32 5.84
CA GLY A 23 -11.03 18.03 4.52
C GLY A 23 -10.05 17.36 3.56
N VAL A 24 -8.97 16.75 4.08
CA VAL A 24 -7.98 16.00 3.31
C VAL A 24 -8.28 14.52 3.44
N ILE A 25 -8.80 13.92 2.39
CA ILE A 25 -9.25 12.52 2.40
C ILE A 25 -8.12 11.58 1.97
N GLU A 26 -8.14 10.35 2.49
CA GLU A 26 -7.21 9.29 2.13
C GLU A 26 -7.20 9.00 0.62
N ASN A 27 -6.07 8.55 0.08
CA ASN A 27 -5.91 8.17 -1.34
C ASN A 27 -6.24 9.29 -2.35
N THR A 28 -6.02 10.55 -1.96
CA THR A 28 -6.29 11.72 -2.82
C THR A 28 -5.02 12.48 -3.18
N ILE A 29 -5.16 13.36 -4.17
CA ILE A 29 -4.08 14.28 -4.55
C ILE A 29 -3.74 15.24 -3.40
N SER A 30 -4.73 15.68 -2.64
CA SER A 30 -4.51 16.55 -1.46
C SER A 30 -3.71 15.83 -0.37
N ALA A 31 -4.04 14.56 -0.08
CA ALA A 31 -3.29 13.76 0.90
C ALA A 31 -1.85 13.48 0.44
N ALA A 32 -1.67 13.22 -0.87
CA ALA A 32 -0.35 13.05 -1.46
C ALA A 32 0.47 14.35 -1.38
N GLN A 33 -0.11 15.50 -1.73
CA GLN A 33 0.58 16.78 -1.65
C GLN A 33 1.01 17.10 -0.22
N ARG A 34 0.13 16.85 0.75
CA ARG A 34 0.45 17.08 2.16
C ARG A 34 1.59 16.17 2.67
N ALA A 35 1.65 14.90 2.22
CA ALA A 35 2.78 14.02 2.52
C ALA A 35 4.09 14.56 1.92
N ILE A 36 4.05 15.05 0.69
CA ILE A 36 5.20 15.66 0.01
C ILE A 36 5.70 16.89 0.77
N ASP A 37 4.80 17.78 1.20
CA ASP A 37 5.14 19.01 1.92
C ASP A 37 5.82 18.72 3.27
N HIS A 38 5.57 17.54 3.85
CA HIS A 38 6.22 17.07 5.08
C HIS A 38 7.43 16.16 4.85
N GLY A 39 7.76 15.82 3.60
CA GLY A 39 8.89 14.95 3.25
C GLY A 39 8.66 13.46 3.59
N PHE A 40 7.40 13.02 3.68
CA PHE A 40 7.06 11.61 3.90
C PHE A 40 6.89 10.85 2.60
N ALA A 41 7.24 9.56 2.62
CA ALA A 41 6.82 8.64 1.57
C ALA A 41 5.30 8.44 1.62
N ILE A 42 4.72 8.04 0.49
CA ILE A 42 3.27 7.86 0.35
C ILE A 42 2.98 6.38 0.16
N GLU A 43 2.08 5.84 0.96
CA GLU A 43 1.41 4.60 0.62
C GLU A 43 0.06 4.92 -0.03
N CYS A 44 -0.33 4.13 -1.04
CA CYS A 44 -1.63 4.27 -1.70
C CYS A 44 -2.14 2.91 -2.20
N ASP A 45 -3.46 2.80 -2.31
CA ASP A 45 -4.15 1.60 -2.79
C ASP A 45 -4.65 1.79 -4.21
N VAL A 46 -4.57 0.75 -5.04
CA VAL A 46 -5.13 0.79 -6.38
C VAL A 46 -6.14 -0.33 -6.64
N GLN A 47 -7.18 0.03 -7.39
CA GLN A 47 -8.25 -0.85 -7.83
C GLN A 47 -8.64 -0.56 -9.28
N SER A 48 -9.43 -1.43 -9.89
CA SER A 48 -9.89 -1.29 -11.28
C SER A 48 -11.25 -0.61 -11.35
N SER A 49 -11.41 0.35 -12.26
CA SER A 49 -12.72 0.81 -12.73
C SER A 49 -13.39 -0.24 -13.61
N ALA A 50 -14.69 -0.04 -13.95
CA ALA A 50 -15.44 -0.92 -14.87
C ALA A 50 -14.84 -1.01 -16.28
N ASP A 51 -14.14 0.02 -16.72
CA ASP A 51 -13.46 0.08 -18.01
C ASP A 51 -11.95 -0.23 -17.93
N GLY A 52 -11.50 -0.83 -16.79
CA GLY A 52 -10.14 -1.36 -16.62
C GLY A 52 -9.07 -0.29 -16.43
N ILE A 53 -9.43 0.92 -15.99
CA ILE A 53 -8.47 1.97 -15.62
C ILE A 53 -8.07 1.80 -14.15
N VAL A 54 -6.79 1.95 -13.85
CA VAL A 54 -6.27 1.86 -12.48
C VAL A 54 -6.61 3.15 -11.72
N MET A 55 -7.42 3.02 -10.67
CA MET A 55 -7.89 4.12 -9.81
C MET A 55 -7.20 4.03 -8.45
N VAL A 56 -7.00 5.18 -7.79
CA VAL A 56 -6.45 5.22 -6.42
C VAL A 56 -7.60 5.27 -5.43
N PHE A 57 -7.88 4.13 -4.78
CA PHE A 57 -8.98 3.99 -3.82
C PHE A 57 -8.82 2.69 -3.01
N HIS A 58 -9.21 2.70 -1.73
CA HIS A 58 -8.99 1.54 -0.85
C HIS A 58 -10.14 0.53 -0.86
N ASP A 59 -11.38 0.99 -0.63
CA ASP A 59 -12.52 0.10 -0.36
C ASP A 59 -13.07 -0.52 -1.65
N ASP A 60 -13.63 -1.72 -1.56
CA ASP A 60 -14.37 -2.33 -2.68
C ASP A 60 -15.62 -1.54 -3.05
N THR A 61 -16.20 -0.82 -2.06
CA THR A 61 -17.43 -0.04 -2.24
C THR A 61 -17.20 1.46 -1.98
N LEU A 62 -18.07 2.27 -2.57
CA LEU A 62 -18.00 3.73 -2.48
C LEU A 62 -18.61 4.30 -1.19
N ASP A 63 -19.28 3.45 -0.40
CA ASP A 63 -20.19 3.85 0.68
C ASP A 63 -19.52 4.69 1.78
N ARG A 64 -18.30 4.33 2.21
CA ARG A 64 -17.63 4.97 3.34
C ARG A 64 -17.14 6.39 3.03
N LEU A 65 -16.60 6.60 1.83
CA LEU A 65 -15.91 7.84 1.45
C LEU A 65 -16.68 8.72 0.48
N THR A 66 -17.83 8.27 -0.02
CA THR A 66 -18.64 9.04 -0.95
C THR A 66 -20.11 9.06 -0.53
N GLY A 67 -20.93 9.89 -1.12
CA GLY A 67 -22.39 9.84 -0.92
C GLY A 67 -23.11 8.79 -1.78
N ARG A 68 -22.35 7.82 -2.35
CA ARG A 68 -22.87 6.81 -3.28
C ARG A 68 -22.70 5.42 -2.72
N SER A 69 -23.58 4.51 -3.07
CA SER A 69 -23.45 3.08 -2.79
C SER A 69 -23.07 2.29 -4.04
N GLY A 70 -22.44 1.14 -3.83
CA GLY A 70 -22.03 0.21 -4.88
C GLY A 70 -20.52 0.05 -5.01
N LYS A 71 -20.11 -0.91 -5.83
CA LYS A 71 -18.70 -1.24 -6.00
C LYS A 71 -18.00 -0.27 -6.95
N ILE A 72 -16.71 0.02 -6.65
CA ILE A 72 -15.87 0.88 -7.49
C ILE A 72 -15.74 0.32 -8.92
N ASN A 73 -15.62 -0.99 -9.08
CA ASN A 73 -15.49 -1.68 -10.36
C ASN A 73 -16.79 -1.73 -11.20
N GLN A 74 -17.87 -1.12 -10.72
CA GLN A 74 -19.12 -0.95 -11.47
C GLN A 74 -19.24 0.42 -12.16
N LEU A 75 -18.36 1.36 -11.84
CA LEU A 75 -18.30 2.68 -12.47
C LEU A 75 -17.09 2.79 -13.40
N ASN A 76 -17.27 3.48 -14.53
CA ASN A 76 -16.15 3.78 -15.41
C ASN A 76 -15.27 4.91 -14.84
N CYS A 77 -14.05 5.04 -15.37
CA CYS A 77 -13.08 6.04 -14.95
C CYS A 77 -13.67 7.46 -14.90
N ALA A 78 -14.37 7.89 -15.96
CA ALA A 78 -14.94 9.23 -16.02
C ALA A 78 -15.98 9.50 -14.92
N GLN A 79 -16.74 8.48 -14.51
CA GLN A 79 -17.69 8.59 -13.40
C GLN A 79 -16.97 8.67 -12.04
N LEU A 80 -15.89 7.92 -11.87
CA LEU A 80 -15.09 7.93 -10.64
C LEU A 80 -14.34 9.24 -10.45
N GLU A 81 -13.76 9.81 -11.50
CA GLU A 81 -13.08 11.12 -11.47
C GLU A 81 -14.03 12.29 -11.14
N LEU A 82 -15.34 12.11 -11.36
CA LEU A 82 -16.37 13.08 -10.99
C LEU A 82 -17.03 12.76 -9.63
N THR A 83 -16.63 11.68 -8.97
CA THR A 83 -17.18 11.31 -7.67
C THR A 83 -16.46 12.06 -6.57
N GLU A 84 -17.14 13.06 -6.00
CA GLU A 84 -16.64 13.83 -4.85
C GLU A 84 -16.58 12.96 -3.58
N LEU A 85 -15.51 13.12 -2.81
CA LEU A 85 -15.36 12.47 -1.53
C LEU A 85 -16.01 13.32 -0.42
N LEU A 86 -16.62 12.65 0.56
CA LEU A 86 -17.35 13.32 1.65
C LEU A 86 -16.49 14.35 2.36
N ASN A 87 -17.06 15.53 2.60
CA ASN A 87 -16.42 16.65 3.27
C ASN A 87 -15.14 17.20 2.57
N SER A 88 -14.99 16.95 1.29
CA SER A 88 -13.84 17.39 0.51
C SER A 88 -14.26 17.85 -0.90
N LYS A 89 -13.34 18.52 -1.58
CA LYS A 89 -13.41 18.79 -3.02
C LYS A 89 -12.59 17.79 -3.84
N ASP A 90 -11.93 16.87 -3.15
CA ASP A 90 -11.19 15.80 -3.81
C ASP A 90 -12.16 14.80 -4.48
N THR A 91 -11.68 14.19 -5.54
CA THR A 91 -12.33 13.11 -6.26
C THR A 91 -11.43 11.88 -6.29
N ILE A 92 -11.91 10.76 -6.79
CA ILE A 92 -11.13 9.54 -6.93
C ILE A 92 -10.19 9.69 -8.14
N PRO A 93 -8.86 9.80 -7.97
CA PRO A 93 -7.95 10.02 -9.09
C PRO A 93 -7.61 8.71 -9.82
N THR A 94 -7.25 8.81 -11.09
CA THR A 94 -6.53 7.71 -11.75
C THR A 94 -5.13 7.58 -11.17
N PHE A 95 -4.57 6.37 -11.20
CA PHE A 95 -3.20 6.15 -10.74
C PHE A 95 -2.17 6.92 -11.60
N VAL A 96 -2.42 7.06 -12.89
CA VAL A 96 -1.57 7.88 -13.77
C VAL A 96 -1.55 9.34 -13.33
N THR A 97 -2.72 9.94 -13.09
CA THR A 97 -2.82 11.32 -12.57
C THR A 97 -2.12 11.46 -11.22
N PHE A 98 -2.26 10.45 -10.33
CA PHE A 98 -1.59 10.44 -9.03
C PHE A 98 -0.07 10.43 -9.18
N LEU A 99 0.47 9.55 -10.04
CA LEU A 99 1.90 9.48 -10.34
C LEU A 99 2.45 10.79 -10.92
N GLU A 100 1.71 11.42 -11.85
CA GLU A 100 2.08 12.72 -12.43
C GLU A 100 2.13 13.82 -11.36
N LYS A 101 1.18 13.84 -10.44
CA LYS A 101 1.13 14.81 -9.35
C LYS A 101 2.25 14.61 -8.34
N VAL A 102 2.57 13.38 -7.98
CA VAL A 102 3.72 13.10 -7.09
C VAL A 102 5.05 13.39 -7.79
N ASN A 103 5.18 13.04 -9.07
CA ASN A 103 6.30 13.37 -9.95
C ASN A 103 7.69 13.08 -9.33
N GLY A 104 7.82 11.97 -8.62
CA GLY A 104 9.10 11.53 -8.03
C GLY A 104 9.61 12.36 -6.85
N ARG A 105 8.82 13.30 -6.32
CA ARG A 105 9.22 14.17 -5.20
C ARG A 105 9.42 13.42 -3.89
N VAL A 106 8.67 12.35 -3.69
CA VAL A 106 8.80 11.40 -2.56
C VAL A 106 8.58 9.99 -3.05
N PRO A 107 9.02 8.94 -2.31
CA PRO A 107 8.74 7.56 -2.65
C PRO A 107 7.25 7.23 -2.58
N ILE A 108 6.81 6.31 -3.46
CA ILE A 108 5.46 5.73 -3.45
C ILE A 108 5.55 4.25 -3.14
N ILE A 109 4.69 3.75 -2.25
CA ILE A 109 4.47 2.32 -1.96
C ILE A 109 3.02 2.01 -2.35
N CYS A 110 2.83 1.41 -3.52
CA CYS A 110 1.52 1.14 -4.10
C CYS A 110 1.04 -0.27 -3.72
N GLU A 111 -0.10 -0.36 -3.04
CA GLU A 111 -0.79 -1.63 -2.81
C GLU A 111 -1.73 -1.94 -3.97
N ILE A 112 -1.56 -3.12 -4.58
CA ILE A 112 -2.53 -3.66 -5.54
C ILE A 112 -3.54 -4.52 -4.79
N LYS A 113 -4.81 -4.10 -4.79
CA LYS A 113 -5.92 -4.89 -4.24
C LYS A 113 -6.16 -6.13 -5.11
N SER A 114 -6.60 -7.23 -4.49
CA SER A 114 -6.90 -8.49 -5.17
C SER A 114 -8.14 -9.14 -4.56
N GLU A 115 -8.95 -9.76 -5.38
CA GLU A 115 -10.04 -10.64 -4.95
C GLU A 115 -9.59 -12.10 -4.76
N PHE A 116 -8.29 -12.40 -4.93
CA PHE A 116 -7.68 -13.74 -4.82
C PHE A 116 -8.31 -14.80 -5.74
N ASP A 117 -8.90 -14.38 -6.83
CA ASP A 117 -9.55 -15.21 -7.86
C ASP A 117 -8.61 -15.67 -8.99
N GLY A 118 -7.33 -15.24 -8.93
CA GLY A 118 -6.31 -15.49 -9.93
C GLY A 118 -6.33 -14.50 -11.10
N ASN A 119 -7.20 -13.49 -11.08
CA ASN A 119 -7.20 -12.43 -12.07
C ASN A 119 -6.02 -11.47 -11.83
N LEU A 120 -5.18 -11.30 -12.83
CA LEU A 120 -3.98 -10.46 -12.77
C LEU A 120 -4.09 -9.18 -13.60
N GLU A 121 -5.27 -8.88 -14.14
CA GLU A 121 -5.45 -7.72 -15.02
C GLU A 121 -5.08 -6.40 -14.33
N LEU A 122 -5.47 -6.20 -13.07
CA LEU A 122 -5.10 -5.00 -12.31
C LEU A 122 -3.56 -4.91 -12.12
N ALA A 123 -2.89 -6.03 -11.86
CA ALA A 123 -1.44 -6.07 -11.75
C ALA A 123 -0.75 -5.70 -13.08
N GLU A 124 -1.23 -6.24 -14.20
CA GLU A 124 -0.72 -5.93 -15.53
C GLU A 124 -0.91 -4.45 -15.90
N LYS A 125 -2.11 -3.90 -15.63
CA LYS A 125 -2.43 -2.49 -15.86
C LYS A 125 -1.59 -1.56 -14.97
N THR A 126 -1.40 -1.94 -13.70
CA THR A 126 -0.53 -1.19 -12.78
C THR A 126 0.92 -1.21 -13.24
N ALA A 127 1.44 -2.39 -13.64
CA ALA A 127 2.78 -2.50 -14.21
C ALA A 127 2.96 -1.61 -15.45
N GLN A 128 1.93 -1.55 -16.31
CA GLN A 128 1.94 -0.67 -17.49
C GLN A 128 1.96 0.81 -17.10
N ALA A 129 1.15 1.23 -16.11
CA ALA A 129 1.09 2.62 -15.64
C ALA A 129 2.44 3.11 -15.07
N VAL A 130 3.17 2.25 -14.33
CA VAL A 130 4.44 2.63 -13.68
C VAL A 130 5.66 2.53 -14.59
N ARG A 131 5.56 1.93 -15.78
CA ARG A 131 6.69 1.66 -16.68
C ARG A 131 7.50 2.92 -17.02
N ASN A 132 6.85 4.04 -17.21
CA ASN A 132 7.49 5.30 -17.58
C ASN A 132 7.69 6.25 -16.37
N TYR A 133 7.25 5.84 -15.17
CA TYR A 133 7.43 6.65 -13.98
C TYR A 133 8.89 6.59 -13.51
N ARG A 134 9.53 7.74 -13.31
CA ARG A 134 10.95 7.81 -12.96
C ARG A 134 11.22 7.99 -11.46
N GLY A 135 10.18 8.19 -10.66
CA GLY A 135 10.31 8.31 -9.20
C GLY A 135 10.57 6.98 -8.51
N PRO A 136 11.05 7.00 -7.26
CA PRO A 136 11.13 5.81 -6.44
C PRO A 136 9.72 5.28 -6.17
N LEU A 137 9.50 3.99 -6.50
CA LEU A 137 8.21 3.34 -6.39
C LEU A 137 8.42 1.86 -6.11
N ALA A 138 7.73 1.37 -5.08
CA ALA A 138 7.59 -0.05 -4.77
C ALA A 138 6.12 -0.46 -4.88
N ILE A 139 5.89 -1.74 -5.14
CA ILE A 139 4.55 -2.32 -5.19
C ILE A 139 4.42 -3.38 -4.12
N LYS A 140 3.24 -3.52 -3.53
CA LYS A 140 2.94 -4.58 -2.57
C LYS A 140 1.54 -5.13 -2.80
N SER A 141 1.28 -6.34 -2.32
CA SER A 141 -0.05 -6.96 -2.30
C SER A 141 -0.14 -8.01 -1.21
N PHE A 142 -1.35 -8.27 -0.71
CA PHE A 142 -1.66 -9.44 0.11
C PHE A 142 -1.68 -10.73 -0.71
N ASP A 143 -1.96 -10.64 -2.01
CA ASP A 143 -2.05 -11.82 -2.87
C ASP A 143 -0.68 -12.27 -3.36
N PRO A 144 -0.20 -13.47 -2.97
CA PRO A 144 1.06 -14.02 -3.46
C PRO A 144 1.13 -14.13 -4.99
N LEU A 145 0.00 -14.35 -5.68
CA LEU A 145 -0.01 -14.43 -7.15
C LEU A 145 0.27 -13.06 -7.78
N VAL A 146 -0.30 -11.99 -7.22
CA VAL A 146 -0.03 -10.61 -7.64
C VAL A 146 1.45 -10.27 -7.42
N VAL A 147 2.01 -10.59 -6.23
CA VAL A 147 3.43 -10.38 -5.94
C VAL A 147 4.32 -11.10 -6.96
N ALA A 148 4.03 -12.38 -7.23
CA ALA A 148 4.79 -13.18 -8.20
C ALA A 148 4.65 -12.67 -9.65
N ALA A 149 3.50 -12.08 -10.00
CA ALA A 149 3.28 -11.49 -11.32
C ALA A 149 4.05 -10.18 -11.48
N ILE A 150 3.94 -9.27 -10.52
CA ILE A 150 4.60 -7.96 -10.54
C ILE A 150 6.13 -8.10 -10.60
N SER A 151 6.72 -9.00 -9.80
CA SER A 151 8.16 -9.23 -9.82
C SER A 151 8.69 -9.70 -11.19
N LYS A 152 7.83 -10.28 -12.04
CA LYS A 152 8.18 -10.67 -13.42
C LYS A 152 7.90 -9.57 -14.43
N LEU A 153 6.82 -8.80 -14.25
CA LEU A 153 6.38 -7.74 -15.17
C LEU A 153 7.27 -6.51 -15.14
N ILE A 154 7.76 -6.15 -13.94
CA ILE A 154 8.60 -4.96 -13.69
C ILE A 154 9.73 -5.29 -12.70
N PRO A 155 10.66 -6.18 -13.05
CA PRO A 155 11.71 -6.67 -12.14
C PRO A 155 12.66 -5.59 -11.62
N GLU A 156 12.62 -4.39 -12.22
CA GLU A 156 13.39 -3.22 -11.77
C GLU A 156 12.74 -2.47 -10.61
N ARG A 157 11.49 -2.82 -10.24
CA ARG A 157 10.76 -2.21 -9.13
C ARG A 157 10.68 -3.15 -7.94
N PRO A 158 10.94 -2.69 -6.71
CA PRO A 158 10.75 -3.51 -5.53
C PRO A 158 9.31 -3.99 -5.41
N CYS A 159 9.13 -5.27 -5.12
CA CYS A 159 7.83 -5.86 -4.89
C CYS A 159 7.78 -6.52 -3.51
N GLY A 160 6.77 -6.19 -2.69
CA GLY A 160 6.60 -6.67 -1.33
C GLY A 160 5.35 -7.52 -1.13
N PHE A 161 5.42 -8.39 -0.13
CA PHE A 161 4.26 -9.13 0.35
C PHE A 161 3.70 -8.48 1.61
N ILE A 162 2.37 -8.30 1.64
CA ILE A 162 1.65 -7.82 2.83
C ILE A 162 1.09 -9.02 3.56
N GLY A 163 1.29 -9.07 4.87
CA GLY A 163 0.80 -10.21 5.64
C GLY A 163 0.49 -9.92 7.10
N GLU A 164 -0.16 -10.89 7.70
CA GLU A 164 -0.49 -11.01 9.11
C GLU A 164 -0.42 -12.48 9.56
N SER A 165 -0.51 -12.75 10.85
CA SER A 165 -0.25 -14.10 11.37
C SER A 165 -1.47 -14.99 11.40
N THR A 166 -2.70 -14.47 11.41
CA THR A 166 -3.90 -15.27 11.64
C THR A 166 -4.89 -15.30 10.49
N TYR A 167 -5.16 -14.18 9.84
CA TYR A 167 -6.23 -14.05 8.84
C TYR A 167 -7.61 -14.45 9.39
N ASP A 168 -7.86 -14.12 10.68
CA ASP A 168 -9.10 -14.49 11.38
C ASP A 168 -10.20 -13.44 11.23
N ASP A 169 -9.89 -12.25 10.70
CA ASP A 169 -10.87 -11.20 10.47
C ASP A 169 -11.89 -11.64 9.40
N PRO A 170 -13.18 -11.29 9.53
CA PRO A 170 -14.22 -11.63 8.54
C PRO A 170 -13.92 -11.22 7.10
N GLU A 171 -13.09 -10.20 6.89
CA GLU A 171 -12.63 -9.82 5.56
C GLU A 171 -11.86 -10.92 4.83
N TRP A 172 -11.29 -11.90 5.57
CA TRP A 172 -10.55 -13.05 5.03
C TRP A 172 -11.36 -14.35 4.93
N ASP A 173 -12.67 -14.32 5.21
CA ASP A 173 -13.48 -15.56 5.25
C ASP A 173 -13.58 -16.28 3.90
N PHE A 174 -13.34 -15.57 2.81
CA PHE A 174 -13.30 -16.16 1.46
C PHE A 174 -12.02 -16.97 1.18
N LEU A 175 -10.95 -16.80 1.97
CA LEU A 175 -9.71 -17.55 1.81
C LEU A 175 -9.84 -18.97 2.40
N SER A 176 -9.32 -19.96 1.68
CA SER A 176 -9.20 -21.33 2.20
C SER A 176 -8.21 -21.41 3.36
N PRO A 177 -8.37 -22.37 4.29
CA PRO A 177 -7.41 -22.57 5.38
C PRO A 177 -5.95 -22.79 4.92
N SER A 178 -5.76 -23.39 3.73
CA SER A 178 -4.43 -23.60 3.15
C SER A 178 -3.81 -22.29 2.66
N GLN A 179 -4.60 -21.37 2.08
CA GLN A 179 -4.12 -20.05 1.69
C GLN A 179 -3.75 -19.21 2.93
N LYS A 180 -4.64 -19.11 3.92
CA LYS A 180 -4.37 -18.42 5.19
C LYS A 180 -3.08 -18.93 5.83
N LYS A 181 -2.92 -20.25 5.94
CA LYS A 181 -1.71 -20.88 6.50
C LYS A 181 -0.46 -20.57 5.66
N SER A 182 -0.55 -20.62 4.34
CA SER A 182 0.58 -20.33 3.46
C SER A 182 1.06 -18.90 3.62
N MET A 183 0.13 -17.95 3.69
CA MET A 183 0.41 -16.53 3.85
C MET A 183 0.98 -16.22 5.25
N ALA A 184 0.34 -16.72 6.31
CA ALA A 184 0.78 -16.54 7.70
C ALA A 184 2.17 -17.13 7.97
N CYS A 185 2.47 -18.30 7.39
CA CYS A 185 3.76 -18.99 7.58
C CYS A 185 4.80 -18.65 6.50
N LEU A 186 4.49 -17.77 5.56
CA LEU A 186 5.37 -17.35 4.45
C LEU A 186 5.88 -18.52 3.59
N THR A 187 5.10 -19.60 3.43
CA THR A 187 5.53 -20.78 2.67
C THR A 187 5.53 -20.59 1.16
N HIS A 188 5.05 -19.43 0.69
CA HIS A 188 5.05 -19.02 -0.71
C HIS A 188 6.31 -18.24 -1.13
N LEU A 189 7.26 -17.97 -0.21
CA LEU A 189 8.42 -17.09 -0.49
C LEU A 189 9.32 -17.58 -1.62
N ASP A 190 9.43 -18.90 -1.84
CA ASP A 190 10.17 -19.47 -2.95
C ASP A 190 9.59 -19.13 -4.33
N GLN A 191 8.27 -18.89 -4.39
CA GLN A 191 7.52 -18.54 -5.60
C GLN A 191 7.42 -17.02 -5.80
N THR A 192 7.18 -16.28 -4.73
CA THR A 192 6.94 -14.82 -4.78
C THR A 192 8.23 -14.00 -4.78
N ARG A 193 9.26 -14.46 -4.05
CA ARG A 193 10.57 -13.79 -3.91
C ARG A 193 10.44 -12.28 -3.68
N PRO A 194 9.70 -11.85 -2.66
CA PRO A 194 9.50 -10.43 -2.41
C PRO A 194 10.82 -9.75 -2.01
N ASP A 195 10.97 -8.48 -2.35
CA ASP A 195 12.11 -7.65 -1.95
C ASP A 195 11.97 -7.11 -0.52
N PHE A 196 10.75 -7.10 0.03
CA PHE A 196 10.45 -6.68 1.40
C PHE A 196 9.14 -7.30 1.88
N LEU A 197 8.92 -7.26 3.21
CA LEU A 197 7.64 -7.61 3.83
C LEU A 197 6.97 -6.36 4.40
N SER A 198 5.63 -6.35 4.39
CA SER A 198 4.79 -5.35 5.04
C SER A 198 3.84 -6.07 6.00
N TRP A 199 4.14 -6.05 7.32
CA TRP A 199 3.46 -6.93 8.28
C TRP A 199 2.60 -6.16 9.27
N TYR A 200 1.48 -6.80 9.68
CA TYR A 200 0.55 -6.21 10.63
C TYR A 200 1.22 -5.98 12.00
N ILE A 201 1.03 -4.80 12.58
CA ILE A 201 1.73 -4.37 13.80
C ILE A 201 1.44 -5.28 15.01
N ASN A 202 0.21 -5.80 15.13
CA ASN A 202 -0.14 -6.63 16.29
C ASN A 202 0.63 -7.96 16.31
N ASP A 203 1.00 -8.46 15.14
CA ASP A 203 1.67 -9.75 14.93
C ASP A 203 3.17 -9.60 14.62
N LEU A 204 3.71 -8.39 14.68
CA LEU A 204 5.05 -8.07 14.20
C LEU A 204 6.16 -8.84 14.92
N ASP A 205 5.98 -9.19 16.18
CA ASP A 205 6.90 -9.97 17.03
C ASP A 205 6.79 -11.48 16.83
N GLN A 206 5.89 -11.96 15.98
CA GLN A 206 5.73 -13.38 15.68
C GLN A 206 6.90 -13.96 14.86
N GLY A 207 7.01 -15.30 14.89
CA GLY A 207 8.15 -16.00 14.28
C GLY A 207 8.35 -15.74 12.77
N PRO A 208 7.33 -15.89 11.91
CA PRO A 208 7.54 -15.80 10.47
C PRO A 208 8.14 -14.50 9.98
N PRO A 209 7.60 -13.28 10.30
CA PRO A 209 8.20 -12.03 9.82
C PRO A 209 9.59 -11.78 10.41
N GLN A 210 9.82 -12.14 11.69
CA GLN A 210 11.12 -11.96 12.34
C GLN A 210 12.19 -12.91 11.79
N LEU A 211 11.84 -14.13 11.43
CA LEU A 211 12.76 -15.06 10.77
C LEU A 211 13.11 -14.58 9.35
N ALA A 212 12.12 -14.11 8.59
CA ALA A 212 12.37 -13.54 7.28
C ALA A 212 13.31 -12.32 7.35
N ARG A 213 13.07 -11.42 8.29
CA ARG A 213 13.94 -10.25 8.55
C ARG A 213 15.36 -10.66 8.95
N LYS A 214 15.50 -11.53 9.95
CA LYS A 214 16.81 -11.85 10.59
C LYS A 214 17.63 -12.86 9.81
N LEU A 215 17.00 -13.84 9.16
CA LEU A 215 17.70 -14.94 8.48
C LEU A 215 17.77 -14.75 6.97
N LEU A 216 16.73 -14.17 6.35
CA LEU A 216 16.73 -13.93 4.91
C LEU A 216 17.15 -12.51 4.55
N GLY A 217 17.29 -11.61 5.55
CA GLY A 217 17.66 -10.22 5.32
C GLY A 217 16.59 -9.41 4.58
N LEU A 218 15.32 -9.86 4.61
CA LEU A 218 14.22 -9.12 3.99
C LEU A 218 13.88 -7.90 4.83
N PRO A 219 13.92 -6.68 4.28
CA PRO A 219 13.45 -5.49 4.96
C PRO A 219 12.00 -5.66 5.41
N LEU A 220 11.68 -5.23 6.62
CA LEU A 220 10.37 -5.40 7.24
C LEU A 220 9.75 -4.05 7.57
N MET A 221 8.70 -3.66 6.86
CA MET A 221 7.84 -2.54 7.24
C MET A 221 6.62 -3.04 8.00
N THR A 222 6.00 -2.16 8.79
CA THR A 222 4.81 -2.51 9.56
C THR A 222 3.70 -1.47 9.44
N TRP A 223 2.44 -1.92 9.50
CA TRP A 223 1.20 -1.16 9.33
C TRP A 223 0.15 -1.58 10.34
N THR A 224 -0.76 -0.74 10.77
CA THR A 224 -0.74 0.70 10.64
C THR A 224 -0.39 1.30 12.00
N ILE A 225 0.61 2.14 12.06
CA ILE A 225 1.05 2.76 13.31
C ILE A 225 0.16 3.95 13.60
N ARG A 226 -0.63 3.88 14.70
CA ARG A 226 -1.57 4.91 15.13
C ARG A 226 -1.32 5.41 16.54
N THR A 227 -0.49 4.73 17.32
CA THR A 227 -0.24 5.05 18.74
C THR A 227 1.26 5.03 19.06
N ASN A 228 1.64 5.69 20.17
CA ASN A 228 3.01 5.62 20.67
C ASN A 228 3.42 4.20 21.05
N GLU A 229 2.51 3.36 21.53
CA GLU A 229 2.78 1.94 21.83
C GLU A 229 3.15 1.18 20.56
N ASN A 230 2.35 1.33 19.49
CA ASN A 230 2.67 0.75 18.19
C ASN A 230 4.03 1.24 17.67
N LEU A 231 4.34 2.54 17.85
CA LEU A 231 5.61 3.12 17.43
C LEU A 231 6.80 2.50 18.19
N GLN A 232 6.68 2.26 19.48
CA GLN A 232 7.72 1.58 20.27
C GLN A 232 7.91 0.13 19.82
N LYS A 233 6.82 -0.62 19.61
CA LYS A 233 6.89 -1.99 19.06
C LYS A 233 7.55 -2.00 17.67
N ALA A 234 7.18 -1.07 16.81
CA ALA A 234 7.77 -0.96 15.47
C ALA A 234 9.27 -0.68 15.50
N ARG A 235 9.76 0.19 16.41
CA ARG A 235 11.19 0.50 16.58
C ARG A 235 12.03 -0.73 16.94
N GLU A 236 11.45 -1.71 17.64
CA GLU A 236 12.13 -2.94 18.04
C GLU A 236 12.11 -4.01 16.93
N TYR A 237 10.96 -4.15 16.26
CA TYR A 237 10.69 -5.32 15.43
C TYR A 237 10.61 -5.04 13.92
N ALA A 238 10.63 -3.79 13.48
CA ALA A 238 10.57 -3.42 12.06
C ALA A 238 11.75 -2.52 11.63
N ASP A 239 11.89 -2.32 10.33
CA ASP A 239 12.86 -1.41 9.73
C ASP A 239 12.18 -0.13 9.22
N GLN A 240 10.85 -0.16 9.03
CA GLN A 240 10.08 0.95 8.49
C GLN A 240 8.64 0.94 9.02
N ILE A 241 8.01 2.13 9.08
CA ILE A 241 6.63 2.30 9.52
C ILE A 241 5.73 2.85 8.43
N VAL A 242 4.50 2.32 8.37
CA VAL A 242 3.36 2.91 7.67
C VAL A 242 2.44 3.49 8.75
N PHE A 243 2.33 4.82 8.82
CA PHE A 243 1.68 5.53 9.93
C PHE A 243 0.43 6.30 9.50
N GLU A 244 -0.44 6.57 10.46
CA GLU A 244 -1.69 7.30 10.27
C GLU A 244 -2.14 8.01 11.56
N GLY A 245 -2.78 9.18 11.43
CA GLY A 245 -3.42 9.89 12.53
C GLY A 245 -2.49 10.71 13.42
N PHE A 246 -1.19 10.75 13.15
CA PHE A 246 -0.22 11.62 13.81
C PHE A 246 0.92 11.97 12.84
N ILE A 247 1.78 12.88 13.21
CA ILE A 247 2.98 13.23 12.44
C ILE A 247 4.20 12.71 13.22
N PRO A 248 4.91 11.67 12.72
CA PRO A 248 6.15 11.21 13.35
C PRO A 248 7.26 12.26 13.19
N GLU A 249 8.24 12.23 14.10
CA GLU A 249 9.45 13.04 13.93
C GLU A 249 10.13 12.67 12.61
N SER A 250 10.35 13.69 11.77
CA SER A 250 11.07 13.50 10.50
C SER A 250 12.56 13.28 10.77
N PRO A 251 13.22 12.33 10.09
CA PRO A 251 14.67 12.17 10.21
C PRO A 251 15.48 13.42 9.85
N HIS A 252 14.88 14.40 9.17
CA HIS A 252 15.51 15.64 8.75
C HIS A 252 15.27 16.86 9.67
N GLN A 253 14.59 16.69 10.80
CA GLN A 253 14.36 17.77 11.78
C GLN A 253 15.40 17.79 12.92
N SER A 254 16.44 16.98 12.84
CA SER A 254 17.52 16.92 13.83
C SER A 254 18.80 17.56 13.28
N GLU A 255 18.74 18.86 12.90
CA GLU A 255 19.89 19.75 12.74
C GLU A 255 19.58 21.15 13.29
#